data_7ed9a5447a337df712cec5c5ff24486f
#
_entry.id   7ed9a5447a337df712cec5c5ff24486f
#
_cell.length_a   1.000
_cell.length_b   1.000
_cell.length_c   1.000
_cell.angle_alpha   90.00
_cell.angle_beta   90.00
_cell.angle_gamma   90.00
#
_symmetry.space_group_name_H-M   'P 1'
#
loop_
_entity.id
_entity.type
_entity.pdbx_description
1 polymer ?
#
loop_
_entity_poly.entity_id
_entity_poly.type
_entity_poly.pdbx_seq_one_letter_code
_entity_poly.pdbx_strand_id
1 'polypeptide(L)'
;MGHIETSGIFRPLPVNEITQEELERGFMGQEAERFIDMIVTRPPGKSAEIIEALMEQETAKGYQGRPLSRDQMNAKYGVGGWRPMPLFINEEEGGKQRLIANAKGGGHNKWTSEEETLFVMAIGFIAEAAYTLVEEYTKMYLPEGAKGWPTEELLSHLPEWLECGVGCDDMTDAFRQSPVAPAHQGTNVVAFYSTGKKAWRFVEVFGLVYGMRSSVLHFNRFPVLNTAVARRVGAAMTGSYVDDFNTADLTVANGSAQSFNGHVLSLNGGALGPDKHKPTRTQQVVLGVHVRLERLLDEGMVEFEPRAGTVHKIQDMASLMLERGTCTPAEAAKLRGTAAWAAGNTFGRAGRLGLKSLKDRQYQAQDETNEVTEDLRSGLQFLR
;
A
#
# COMPACT_ATOMS: atom_id res chain seq x y z
N MET A 1 16.72 8.90 6.09
CA MET A 1 17.80 8.01 5.64
C MET A 1 18.61 7.60 6.86
N GLY A 2 19.44 6.56 6.73
CA GLY A 2 20.10 5.96 7.86
C GLY A 2 19.21 4.95 8.59
N HIS A 3 19.49 4.77 9.89
CA HIS A 3 18.75 3.86 10.74
C HIS A 3 17.38 4.45 11.13
N ILE A 4 16.35 3.63 11.05
CA ILE A 4 14.99 3.97 11.47
C ILE A 4 14.69 3.20 12.74
N GLU A 5 14.61 3.93 13.86
CA GLU A 5 14.30 3.37 15.17
C GLU A 5 12.91 2.72 15.20
N THR A 6 12.76 1.73 16.07
CA THR A 6 11.49 1.07 16.32
C THR A 6 10.48 2.04 16.92
N SER A 7 9.25 1.98 16.41
CA SER A 7 8.11 2.73 16.98
C SER A 7 7.45 1.99 18.15
N GLY A 8 7.75 0.70 18.32
CA GLY A 8 7.00 -0.18 19.22
C GLY A 8 5.61 -0.57 18.70
N ILE A 9 5.21 -0.10 17.54
CA ILE A 9 3.91 -0.44 16.90
C ILE A 9 4.03 -1.78 16.15
N PHE A 10 5.16 -1.99 15.47
CA PHE A 10 5.41 -3.17 14.67
C PHE A 10 6.45 -4.09 15.33
N ARG A 11 6.45 -5.35 14.92
CA ARG A 11 7.40 -6.32 15.42
C ARG A 11 8.83 -5.92 15.03
N PRO A 12 9.77 -5.82 15.99
CA PRO A 12 11.15 -5.51 15.70
C PRO A 12 11.84 -6.64 14.93
N LEU A 13 12.78 -6.26 14.06
CA LEU A 13 13.65 -7.15 13.31
C LEU A 13 15.10 -6.83 13.66
N PRO A 14 15.96 -7.84 13.84
CA PRO A 14 17.40 -7.60 13.94
C PRO A 14 17.92 -7.15 12.58
N VAL A 15 18.52 -5.97 12.51
CA VAL A 15 19.15 -5.40 11.32
C VAL A 15 20.50 -4.80 11.67
N ASN A 16 21.37 -4.73 10.67
CA ASN A 16 22.60 -3.95 10.80
C ASN A 16 22.25 -2.47 10.68
N GLU A 17 22.54 -1.71 11.71
CA GLU A 17 22.38 -0.27 11.70
C GLU A 17 23.30 0.38 10.67
N ILE A 18 22.79 1.39 9.98
CA ILE A 18 23.60 2.26 9.13
C ILE A 18 24.01 3.46 9.98
N THR A 19 25.30 3.55 10.29
CA THR A 19 25.83 4.64 11.09
C THR A 19 25.81 5.96 10.32
N GLN A 20 25.82 7.07 11.05
CA GLN A 20 25.90 8.40 10.46
C GLN A 20 27.17 8.58 9.61
N GLU A 21 28.31 8.04 10.08
CA GLU A 21 29.57 8.10 9.33
C GLU A 21 29.50 7.33 8.00
N GLU A 22 28.91 6.13 8.01
CA GLU A 22 28.70 5.36 6.79
C GLU A 22 27.77 6.09 5.81
N LEU A 23 26.71 6.72 6.31
CA LEU A 23 25.78 7.51 5.51
C LEU A 23 26.48 8.72 4.86
N GLU A 24 27.27 9.46 5.62
CA GLU A 24 28.04 10.61 5.12
C GLU A 24 29.07 10.19 4.06
N ARG A 25 29.81 9.10 4.31
CA ARG A 25 30.82 8.61 3.38
C ARG A 25 30.23 7.98 2.11
N GLY A 26 29.13 7.23 2.22
CA GLY A 26 28.63 6.41 1.11
C GLY A 26 27.40 6.96 0.38
N PHE A 27 26.74 7.97 0.95
CA PHE A 27 25.49 8.51 0.40
C PHE A 27 25.49 10.04 0.26
N MET A 28 26.04 10.78 1.20
CA MET A 28 26.10 12.24 1.21
C MET A 28 27.49 12.73 0.74
N GLY A 29 27.79 13.99 0.93
CA GLY A 29 29.08 14.58 0.60
C GLY A 29 29.45 14.42 -0.88
N GLN A 30 30.64 13.91 -1.15
CA GLN A 30 31.12 13.71 -2.53
C GLN A 30 30.27 12.75 -3.34
N GLU A 31 29.68 11.73 -2.73
CA GLU A 31 28.82 10.78 -3.43
C GLU A 31 27.48 11.44 -3.87
N ALA A 32 26.94 12.35 -3.07
CA ALA A 32 25.78 13.14 -3.45
C ALA A 32 26.11 14.05 -4.65
N GLU A 33 27.27 14.74 -4.62
CA GLU A 33 27.69 15.61 -5.73
C GLU A 33 27.90 14.82 -7.04
N ARG A 34 28.60 13.68 -6.99
CA ARG A 34 28.76 12.80 -8.17
C ARG A 34 27.42 12.36 -8.72
N PHE A 35 26.46 12.06 -7.85
CA PHE A 35 25.13 11.67 -8.29
C PHE A 35 24.36 12.82 -8.92
N ILE A 36 24.46 14.04 -8.37
CA ILE A 36 23.87 15.25 -8.95
C ILE A 36 24.49 15.53 -10.31
N ASP A 37 25.83 15.46 -10.47
CA ASP A 37 26.53 15.61 -11.75
C ASP A 37 25.99 14.63 -12.79
N MET A 38 25.80 13.38 -12.40
CA MET A 38 25.24 12.36 -13.29
C MET A 38 23.80 12.68 -13.71
N ILE A 39 22.97 13.28 -12.83
CA ILE A 39 21.60 13.69 -13.18
C ILE A 39 21.62 14.83 -14.19
N VAL A 40 22.36 15.91 -13.89
CA VAL A 40 22.32 17.14 -14.71
C VAL A 40 22.91 16.95 -16.11
N THR A 41 23.77 15.94 -16.30
CA THR A 41 24.33 15.59 -17.61
C THR A 41 23.45 14.69 -18.46
N ARG A 42 22.38 14.11 -17.88
CA ARG A 42 21.45 13.26 -18.64
C ARG A 42 20.54 14.09 -19.54
N PRO A 43 20.25 13.61 -20.75
CA PRO A 43 19.21 14.20 -21.56
C PRO A 43 17.83 14.04 -20.90
N PRO A 44 16.87 14.94 -21.17
CA PRO A 44 15.51 14.80 -20.68
C PRO A 44 14.86 13.51 -21.19
N GLY A 45 14.09 12.85 -20.32
CA GLY A 45 13.28 11.71 -20.71
C GLY A 45 12.07 12.13 -21.56
N LYS A 46 11.46 11.17 -22.25
CA LYS A 46 10.26 11.41 -23.09
C LYS A 46 9.06 11.97 -22.31
N SER A 47 8.99 11.71 -21.00
CA SER A 47 7.90 12.16 -20.12
C SER A 47 8.19 13.48 -19.40
N ALA A 48 9.20 14.26 -19.82
CA ALA A 48 9.61 15.46 -19.10
C ALA A 48 8.48 16.50 -18.96
N GLU A 49 7.72 16.74 -20.02
CA GLU A 49 6.57 17.67 -20.00
C GLU A 49 5.46 17.23 -19.04
N ILE A 50 5.14 15.94 -19.04
CA ILE A 50 4.11 15.37 -18.16
C ILE A 50 4.56 15.46 -16.71
N ILE A 51 5.83 15.15 -16.42
CA ILE A 51 6.42 15.28 -15.08
C ILE A 51 6.35 16.74 -14.62
N GLU A 52 6.74 17.70 -15.45
CA GLU A 52 6.70 19.13 -15.13
C GLU A 52 5.27 19.58 -14.78
N ALA A 53 4.27 19.21 -15.59
CA ALA A 53 2.86 19.54 -15.35
C ALA A 53 2.34 18.95 -14.03
N LEU A 54 2.68 17.70 -13.73
CA LEU A 54 2.30 17.06 -12.45
C LEU A 54 3.01 17.71 -11.26
N MET A 55 4.27 18.12 -11.41
CA MET A 55 5.02 18.87 -10.39
C MET A 55 4.39 20.23 -10.10
N GLU A 56 3.88 20.93 -11.10
CA GLU A 56 3.15 22.18 -10.89
C GLU A 56 1.87 21.98 -10.09
N GLN A 57 1.13 20.89 -10.35
CA GLN A 57 -0.06 20.53 -9.57
C GLN A 57 0.28 20.23 -8.10
N GLU A 58 1.35 19.46 -7.83
CA GLU A 58 1.82 19.17 -6.47
C GLU A 58 2.25 20.46 -5.74
N THR A 59 2.91 21.39 -6.45
CA THR A 59 3.28 22.69 -5.90
C THR A 59 2.05 23.54 -5.57
N ALA A 60 1.05 23.57 -6.45
CA ALA A 60 -0.20 24.30 -6.23
C ALA A 60 -0.99 23.77 -5.02
N LYS A 61 -0.90 22.45 -4.74
CA LYS A 61 -1.48 21.83 -3.54
C LYS A 61 -0.68 22.11 -2.25
N GLY A 62 0.50 22.72 -2.35
CA GLY A 62 1.37 22.99 -1.20
C GLY A 62 2.14 21.78 -0.66
N TYR A 63 2.20 20.67 -1.40
CA TYR A 63 2.90 19.45 -0.98
C TYR A 63 4.42 19.53 -1.14
N GLN A 64 4.89 20.54 -1.87
CA GLN A 64 6.30 20.75 -2.17
C GLN A 64 6.63 22.21 -2.40
N GLY A 65 7.94 22.53 -2.35
CA GLY A 65 8.45 23.86 -2.61
C GLY A 65 8.51 24.21 -4.09
N ARG A 66 8.94 25.44 -4.37
CA ARG A 66 9.21 25.88 -5.75
C ARG A 66 10.45 25.17 -6.32
N PRO A 67 10.51 24.97 -7.66
CA PRO A 67 11.70 24.42 -8.31
C PRO A 67 12.93 25.33 -8.14
N LEU A 68 14.02 24.76 -7.65
CA LEU A 68 15.30 25.43 -7.40
C LEU A 68 16.38 24.93 -8.38
N SER A 69 17.40 25.80 -8.65
CA SER A 69 18.62 25.37 -9.32
C SER A 69 19.56 24.63 -8.35
N ARG A 70 20.60 23.96 -8.89
CA ARG A 70 21.66 23.35 -8.08
C ARG A 70 22.31 24.37 -7.14
N ASP A 71 22.64 25.57 -7.64
CA ASP A 71 23.29 26.60 -6.84
C ASP A 71 22.40 27.06 -5.69
N GLN A 72 21.09 27.19 -5.91
CA GLN A 72 20.13 27.53 -4.87
C GLN A 72 20.00 26.42 -3.82
N MET A 73 20.03 25.14 -4.23
CA MET A 73 20.06 24.01 -3.30
C MET A 73 21.36 23.96 -2.51
N ASN A 74 22.52 24.20 -3.16
CA ASN A 74 23.81 24.26 -2.47
C ASN A 74 23.88 25.44 -1.49
N ALA A 75 23.28 26.58 -1.83
CA ALA A 75 23.20 27.72 -0.91
C ALA A 75 22.35 27.39 0.34
N LYS A 76 21.34 26.50 0.20
CA LYS A 76 20.45 26.13 1.28
C LYS A 76 21.01 25.01 2.19
N TYR A 77 21.56 23.96 1.59
CA TYR A 77 21.96 22.74 2.29
C TYR A 77 23.48 22.54 2.39
N GLY A 78 24.26 23.36 1.71
CA GLY A 78 25.68 23.11 1.51
C GLY A 78 25.95 22.15 0.35
N VAL A 79 27.16 22.18 -0.17
CA VAL A 79 27.63 21.26 -1.21
C VAL A 79 27.69 19.84 -0.62
N GLY A 80 27.02 18.89 -1.26
CA GLY A 80 26.91 17.51 -0.76
C GLY A 80 25.98 17.33 0.45
N GLY A 81 25.34 18.39 0.94
CA GLY A 81 24.38 18.34 2.05
C GLY A 81 22.96 17.95 1.64
N TRP A 82 22.73 17.61 0.38
CA TRP A 82 21.44 17.17 -0.15
C TRP A 82 21.62 16.13 -1.25
N ARG A 83 20.59 15.32 -1.48
CA ARG A 83 20.61 14.29 -2.52
C ARG A 83 19.24 14.10 -3.14
N PRO A 84 19.07 14.26 -4.47
CA PRO A 84 17.79 14.16 -5.11
C PRO A 84 17.44 12.74 -5.55
N MET A 85 16.15 12.49 -5.74
CA MET A 85 15.60 11.31 -6.40
C MET A 85 15.05 11.71 -7.77
N PRO A 86 15.54 11.18 -8.90
CA PRO A 86 14.92 11.40 -10.19
C PRO A 86 13.47 10.90 -10.20
N LEU A 87 12.58 11.63 -10.86
CA LEU A 87 11.18 11.24 -11.01
C LEU A 87 10.97 10.40 -12.26
N PHE A 88 10.01 9.50 -12.19
CA PHE A 88 9.41 8.81 -13.34
C PHE A 88 7.90 8.68 -13.14
N ILE A 89 7.21 8.40 -14.25
CA ILE A 89 5.76 8.21 -14.22
C ILE A 89 5.46 6.72 -14.14
N ASN A 90 4.55 6.36 -13.23
CA ASN A 90 3.86 5.09 -13.22
C ASN A 90 2.44 5.31 -13.74
N GLU A 91 2.08 4.61 -14.80
CA GLU A 91 0.74 4.65 -15.38
C GLU A 91 -0.07 3.47 -14.84
N GLU A 92 -1.17 3.79 -14.15
CA GLU A 92 -2.10 2.82 -13.58
C GLU A 92 -3.18 2.42 -14.60
N GLU A 93 -3.86 1.31 -14.34
CA GLU A 93 -5.04 0.91 -15.10
C GLU A 93 -6.07 2.06 -15.06
N GLY A 94 -6.58 2.46 -16.24
CA GLY A 94 -7.44 3.64 -16.37
C GLY A 94 -6.72 4.94 -16.74
N GLY A 95 -5.40 4.88 -17.02
CA GLY A 95 -4.61 6.01 -17.51
C GLY A 95 -4.21 7.03 -16.44
N LYS A 96 -4.46 6.75 -15.16
CA LYS A 96 -3.99 7.60 -14.07
C LYS A 96 -2.48 7.56 -13.95
N GLN A 97 -1.86 8.72 -14.03
CA GLN A 97 -0.42 8.88 -13.95
C GLN A 97 -0.01 9.32 -12.55
N ARG A 98 0.99 8.64 -11.97
CA ARG A 98 1.56 8.99 -10.67
C ARG A 98 3.04 9.29 -10.78
N LEU A 99 3.48 10.35 -10.10
CA LEU A 99 4.88 10.67 -9.92
C LEU A 99 5.50 9.71 -8.88
N ILE A 100 6.52 8.99 -9.30
CA ILE A 100 7.27 8.09 -8.43
C ILE A 100 8.71 8.58 -8.32
N ALA A 101 9.20 8.74 -7.10
CA ALA A 101 10.60 9.04 -6.84
C ALA A 101 11.45 7.77 -7.01
N ASN A 102 12.45 7.80 -7.86
CA ASN A 102 13.37 6.68 -8.06
C ASN A 102 14.39 6.59 -6.90
N ALA A 103 13.87 6.28 -5.72
CA ALA A 103 14.68 6.12 -4.50
C ALA A 103 15.66 4.94 -4.58
N LYS A 104 15.36 3.92 -5.40
CA LYS A 104 16.30 2.82 -5.69
C LYS A 104 17.48 3.34 -6.50
N GLY A 105 17.22 4.04 -7.61
CA GLY A 105 18.26 4.62 -8.47
C GLY A 105 19.02 5.76 -7.78
N GLY A 106 18.35 6.52 -6.90
CA GLY A 106 18.98 7.56 -6.07
C GLY A 106 19.84 7.02 -4.92
N GLY A 107 19.74 5.72 -4.65
CA GLY A 107 20.46 5.07 -3.54
C GLY A 107 19.75 5.13 -2.19
N HIS A 108 18.66 5.91 -2.06
CA HIS A 108 17.96 6.13 -0.81
C HIS A 108 17.50 4.82 -0.14
N ASN A 109 16.92 3.89 -0.91
CA ASN A 109 16.47 2.60 -0.38
C ASN A 109 17.61 1.68 0.06
N LYS A 110 18.82 1.84 -0.50
CA LYS A 110 20.01 1.10 -0.08
C LYS A 110 20.54 1.61 1.27
N TRP A 111 20.45 2.92 1.48
CA TRP A 111 20.97 3.61 2.65
C TRP A 111 19.90 3.86 3.72
N THR A 112 18.97 2.92 3.83
CA THR A 112 17.92 2.88 4.87
C THR A 112 17.92 1.51 5.52
N SER A 113 18.13 1.45 6.83
CA SER A 113 17.89 0.26 7.65
C SER A 113 16.64 0.46 8.51
N GLU A 114 15.83 -0.58 8.62
CA GLU A 114 14.53 -0.54 9.29
C GLU A 114 14.45 -1.68 10.29
N GLU A 115 14.19 -1.38 11.55
CA GLU A 115 14.11 -2.37 12.63
C GLU A 115 12.72 -3.00 12.78
N GLU A 116 11.76 -2.63 11.98
CA GLU A 116 10.39 -3.10 12.13
C GLU A 116 9.87 -3.84 10.89
N THR A 117 9.08 -4.88 11.14
CA THR A 117 8.29 -5.54 10.08
C THR A 117 6.96 -4.85 9.92
N LEU A 118 6.72 -4.28 8.75
CA LEU A 118 5.42 -3.72 8.44
C LEU A 118 4.31 -4.79 8.54
N PHE A 119 3.29 -4.48 9.31
CA PHE A 119 2.06 -5.27 9.39
C PHE A 119 0.89 -4.40 8.96
N VAL A 120 0.13 -4.89 8.00
CA VAL A 120 -1.12 -4.27 7.52
C VAL A 120 -2.28 -5.25 7.69
N MET A 121 -3.49 -4.72 7.72
CA MET A 121 -4.71 -5.53 7.84
C MET A 121 -4.77 -6.57 6.70
N ALA A 122 -5.07 -7.82 7.06
CA ALA A 122 -5.48 -8.83 6.07
C ALA A 122 -7.01 -8.78 5.89
N ILE A 123 -7.50 -9.21 4.73
CA ILE A 123 -8.95 -9.23 4.44
C ILE A 123 -9.74 -10.04 5.48
N GLY A 124 -9.11 -11.08 6.07
CA GLY A 124 -9.69 -11.90 7.12
C GLY A 124 -10.12 -11.13 8.36
N PHE A 125 -9.53 -9.95 8.61
CA PHE A 125 -9.97 -9.08 9.69
C PHE A 125 -11.46 -8.72 9.60
N ILE A 126 -12.00 -8.56 8.39
CA ILE A 126 -13.43 -8.24 8.20
C ILE A 126 -14.31 -9.37 8.68
N ALA A 127 -13.94 -10.62 8.38
CA ALA A 127 -14.68 -11.78 8.90
C ALA A 127 -14.61 -11.85 10.43
N GLU A 128 -13.41 -11.74 10.99
CA GLU A 128 -13.20 -11.77 12.45
C GLU A 128 -14.01 -10.67 13.15
N ALA A 129 -13.99 -9.44 12.61
CA ALA A 129 -14.74 -8.31 13.16
C ALA A 129 -16.25 -8.54 13.07
N ALA A 130 -16.76 -9.01 11.92
CA ALA A 130 -18.18 -9.29 11.73
C ALA A 130 -18.66 -10.43 12.63
N TYR A 131 -17.91 -11.53 12.73
CA TYR A 131 -18.21 -12.62 13.67
C TYR A 131 -18.24 -12.13 15.11
N THR A 132 -17.26 -11.33 15.52
CA THR A 132 -17.21 -10.77 16.88
C THR A 132 -18.44 -9.93 17.19
N LEU A 133 -18.83 -9.04 16.26
CA LEU A 133 -20.03 -8.22 16.42
C LEU A 133 -21.29 -9.09 16.58
N VAL A 134 -21.50 -10.02 15.67
CA VAL A 134 -22.67 -10.93 15.70
C VAL A 134 -22.66 -11.74 16.99
N GLU A 135 -21.53 -12.33 17.39
CA GLU A 135 -21.41 -13.14 18.60
C GLU A 135 -21.77 -12.33 19.85
N GLU A 136 -21.23 -11.10 20.00
CA GLU A 136 -21.49 -10.27 21.17
C GLU A 136 -22.96 -9.80 21.24
N TYR A 137 -23.54 -9.38 20.12
CA TYR A 137 -24.95 -9.00 20.06
C TYR A 137 -25.87 -10.21 20.26
N THR A 138 -25.55 -11.36 19.69
CA THR A 138 -26.32 -12.59 19.87
C THR A 138 -26.39 -12.99 21.35
N LYS A 139 -25.28 -12.92 22.10
CA LYS A 139 -25.25 -13.17 23.55
C LYS A 139 -26.21 -12.29 24.35
N MET A 140 -26.53 -11.10 23.87
CA MET A 140 -27.45 -10.19 24.54
C MET A 140 -28.91 -10.55 24.38
N TYR A 141 -29.27 -11.30 23.34
CA TYR A 141 -30.65 -11.64 22.99
C TYR A 141 -30.99 -13.12 23.25
N LEU A 142 -30.00 -13.98 23.30
CA LEU A 142 -30.23 -15.40 23.55
C LEU A 142 -30.38 -15.68 25.04
N PRO A 143 -31.37 -16.55 25.45
CA PRO A 143 -31.51 -16.97 26.83
C PRO A 143 -30.34 -17.84 27.31
N GLU A 144 -30.13 -17.87 28.62
CA GLU A 144 -29.17 -18.81 29.21
C GLU A 144 -29.48 -20.25 28.79
N GLY A 145 -28.48 -20.97 28.33
CA GLY A 145 -28.66 -22.37 27.89
C GLY A 145 -29.02 -22.57 26.43
N ALA A 146 -29.13 -21.50 25.61
CA ALA A 146 -29.41 -21.61 24.19
C ALA A 146 -28.31 -22.35 23.37
N LYS A 147 -27.18 -22.65 23.99
CA LYS A 147 -26.10 -23.42 23.36
C LYS A 147 -26.57 -24.79 22.91
N GLY A 148 -26.53 -25.05 21.60
CA GLY A 148 -27.02 -26.31 21.00
C GLY A 148 -28.43 -26.24 20.46
N TRP A 149 -29.09 -25.10 20.49
CA TRP A 149 -30.38 -24.93 19.83
C TRP A 149 -30.23 -25.02 18.30
N PRO A 150 -31.29 -25.48 17.60
CA PRO A 150 -31.35 -25.41 16.16
C PRO A 150 -31.18 -23.95 15.65
N THR A 151 -30.56 -23.77 14.52
CA THR A 151 -30.30 -22.43 13.92
C THR A 151 -31.60 -21.62 13.77
N GLU A 152 -32.68 -22.22 13.31
CA GLU A 152 -33.98 -21.56 13.15
C GLU A 152 -34.51 -21.00 14.47
N GLU A 153 -34.37 -21.78 15.55
CA GLU A 153 -34.81 -21.37 16.91
C GLU A 153 -33.93 -20.21 17.41
N LEU A 154 -32.62 -20.28 17.23
CA LEU A 154 -31.70 -19.19 17.58
C LEU A 154 -32.04 -17.90 16.81
N LEU A 155 -32.25 -17.99 15.50
CA LEU A 155 -32.58 -16.85 14.64
C LEU A 155 -33.90 -16.20 15.03
N SER A 156 -34.91 -16.99 15.50
CA SER A 156 -36.19 -16.43 15.94
C SER A 156 -36.11 -15.52 17.17
N HIS A 157 -35.02 -15.59 17.94
CA HIS A 157 -34.76 -14.76 19.14
C HIS A 157 -33.92 -13.52 18.78
N LEU A 158 -33.31 -13.47 17.58
CA LEU A 158 -32.51 -12.33 17.15
C LEU A 158 -33.40 -11.25 16.55
N PRO A 159 -33.08 -9.98 16.79
CA PRO A 159 -33.84 -8.92 16.15
C PRO A 159 -33.59 -8.87 14.63
N GLU A 160 -34.60 -8.56 13.83
CA GLU A 160 -34.55 -8.49 12.37
C GLU A 160 -33.50 -7.49 11.86
N TRP A 161 -33.14 -6.48 12.67
CA TRP A 161 -32.13 -5.49 12.32
C TRP A 161 -30.69 -5.94 12.58
N LEU A 162 -30.46 -7.12 13.17
CA LEU A 162 -29.14 -7.63 13.42
C LEU A 162 -28.47 -8.10 12.13
N GLU A 163 -27.85 -7.20 11.45
CA GLU A 163 -27.16 -7.42 10.20
C GLU A 163 -25.84 -6.69 10.20
N CYS A 164 -24.75 -7.35 9.78
CA CYS A 164 -23.42 -6.76 9.66
C CYS A 164 -23.14 -6.26 8.25
N GLY A 165 -22.43 -5.16 8.19
CA GLY A 165 -21.91 -4.59 6.97
C GLY A 165 -20.46 -4.14 7.11
N VAL A 166 -19.86 -3.77 6.00
CA VAL A 166 -18.52 -3.20 5.95
C VAL A 166 -18.52 -1.90 5.16
N GLY A 167 -17.92 -0.87 5.72
CA GLY A 167 -17.68 0.42 5.08
C GLY A 167 -16.20 0.61 4.78
N CYS A 168 -15.87 1.37 3.74
CA CYS A 168 -14.49 1.65 3.36
C CYS A 168 -14.27 3.14 3.18
N ASP A 169 -13.12 3.63 3.65
CA ASP A 169 -12.65 4.99 3.48
C ASP A 169 -11.19 4.97 3.04
N ASP A 170 -10.77 5.95 2.27
CA ASP A 170 -9.43 6.08 1.74
C ASP A 170 -8.88 7.48 2.05
N MET A 171 -7.62 7.58 2.44
CA MET A 171 -7.00 8.88 2.71
C MET A 171 -6.67 9.62 1.41
N THR A 172 -6.99 10.90 1.36
CA THR A 172 -6.61 11.77 0.25
C THR A 172 -5.10 12.02 0.25
N ASP A 173 -4.42 11.78 -0.89
CA ASP A 173 -2.98 12.05 -1.05
C ASP A 173 -2.13 11.57 0.15
N ALA A 174 -2.45 10.40 0.68
CA ALA A 174 -2.06 9.86 1.99
C ALA A 174 -0.61 10.13 2.42
N PHE A 175 0.39 9.77 1.61
CA PHE A 175 1.79 9.99 1.93
C PHE A 175 2.14 11.48 2.04
N ARG A 176 1.45 12.35 1.29
CA ARG A 176 1.67 13.79 1.31
C ARG A 176 1.19 14.43 2.61
N GLN A 177 0.25 13.79 3.32
CA GLN A 177 -0.24 14.27 4.63
C GLN A 177 0.76 14.00 5.76
N SER A 178 1.75 13.12 5.57
CA SER A 178 2.77 12.81 6.57
C SER A 178 4.00 13.69 6.35
N PRO A 179 4.25 14.72 7.19
CA PRO A 179 5.35 15.66 6.99
C PRO A 179 6.71 15.01 7.25
N VAL A 180 7.71 15.45 6.50
CA VAL A 180 9.11 15.10 6.73
C VAL A 180 9.76 16.11 7.66
N ALA A 181 10.48 15.61 8.68
CA ALA A 181 11.16 16.49 9.63
C ALA A 181 12.19 17.39 8.90
N PRO A 182 12.35 18.66 9.30
CA PRO A 182 13.26 19.60 8.65
C PRO A 182 14.69 19.10 8.52
N ALA A 183 15.19 18.35 9.50
CA ALA A 183 16.53 17.75 9.48
C ALA A 183 16.74 16.74 8.35
N HIS A 184 15.66 16.15 7.83
CA HIS A 184 15.71 15.15 6.75
C HIS A 184 15.31 15.71 5.38
N GLN A 185 15.00 17.01 5.30
CA GLN A 185 14.48 17.62 4.08
C GLN A 185 15.49 17.58 2.92
N GLY A 186 16.80 17.70 3.20
CA GLY A 186 17.85 17.60 2.18
C GLY A 186 17.92 16.24 1.46
N THR A 187 17.38 15.18 2.06
CA THR A 187 17.27 13.86 1.43
C THR A 187 15.87 13.55 0.88
N ASN A 188 14.91 14.46 1.06
CA ASN A 188 13.55 14.36 0.52
C ASN A 188 13.34 15.33 -0.66
N VAL A 189 14.33 15.37 -1.53
CA VAL A 189 14.39 16.21 -2.71
C VAL A 189 14.14 15.36 -3.95
N VAL A 190 13.37 15.88 -4.90
CA VAL A 190 13.16 15.23 -6.20
C VAL A 190 13.79 16.06 -7.33
N ALA A 191 14.21 15.39 -8.40
CA ALA A 191 14.78 16.00 -9.57
C ALA A 191 13.90 15.76 -10.79
N PHE A 192 13.67 16.81 -11.57
CA PHE A 192 13.01 16.74 -12.87
C PHE A 192 13.63 17.72 -13.86
N TYR A 193 13.43 17.46 -15.15
CA TYR A 193 13.88 18.39 -16.20
C TYR A 193 12.75 19.38 -16.52
N SER A 194 13.00 20.67 -16.31
CA SER A 194 12.08 21.73 -16.71
C SER A 194 12.26 22.03 -18.20
N THR A 195 11.22 21.78 -18.97
CA THR A 195 11.19 22.02 -20.42
C THR A 195 11.18 23.51 -20.72
N GLY A 196 10.48 24.30 -19.90
CA GLY A 196 10.43 25.74 -20.00
C GLY A 196 11.78 26.44 -19.70
N LYS A 197 12.54 25.91 -18.72
CA LYS A 197 13.87 26.43 -18.36
C LYS A 197 15.03 25.73 -19.11
N LYS A 198 14.73 24.64 -19.83
CA LYS A 198 15.70 23.77 -20.48
C LYS A 198 16.84 23.32 -19.56
N ALA A 199 16.51 23.01 -18.31
CA ALA A 199 17.48 22.66 -17.28
C ALA A 199 16.86 21.76 -16.20
N TRP A 200 17.71 20.96 -15.56
CA TRP A 200 17.33 20.20 -14.38
C TRP A 200 16.94 21.13 -13.21
N ARG A 201 15.88 20.78 -12.52
CA ARG A 201 15.38 21.45 -11.33
C ARG A 201 15.22 20.47 -10.20
N PHE A 202 15.29 21.00 -8.98
CA PHE A 202 15.23 20.25 -7.75
C PHE A 202 14.15 20.84 -6.87
N VAL A 203 13.34 19.97 -6.24
CA VAL A 203 12.20 20.38 -5.44
C VAL A 203 12.20 19.63 -4.13
N GLU A 204 12.06 20.37 -3.05
CA GLU A 204 11.83 19.82 -1.72
C GLU A 204 10.40 19.34 -1.61
N VAL A 205 10.19 18.10 -1.28
CA VAL A 205 8.86 17.55 -1.03
C VAL A 205 8.61 17.55 0.49
N PHE A 206 7.55 18.18 0.94
CA PHE A 206 7.29 18.39 2.37
C PHE A 206 6.69 17.15 3.05
N GLY A 207 5.96 16.31 2.31
CA GLY A 207 5.45 15.03 2.77
C GLY A 207 6.30 13.85 2.30
N LEU A 208 5.92 12.65 2.71
CA LEU A 208 6.55 11.41 2.26
C LEU A 208 6.38 11.22 0.75
N VAL A 209 7.37 10.61 0.10
CA VAL A 209 7.35 10.38 -1.35
C VAL A 209 7.06 8.94 -1.72
N TYR A 210 6.37 8.74 -2.84
CA TYR A 210 6.19 7.41 -3.43
C TYR A 210 7.51 6.89 -4.03
N GLY A 211 7.83 5.62 -3.74
CA GLY A 211 9.05 4.94 -4.20
C GLY A 211 10.16 4.84 -3.16
N MET A 212 10.04 5.55 -2.04
CA MET A 212 10.96 5.41 -0.91
C MET A 212 10.43 4.33 0.06
N ARG A 213 11.28 3.35 0.40
CA ARG A 213 10.95 2.25 1.30
C ARG A 213 10.55 2.74 2.69
N SER A 214 11.33 3.68 3.23
CA SER A 214 11.04 4.30 4.54
C SER A 214 9.69 5.02 4.58
N SER A 215 9.21 5.58 3.46
CA SER A 215 7.91 6.24 3.42
C SER A 215 6.77 5.29 3.78
N VAL A 216 6.82 4.04 3.30
CA VAL A 216 5.79 3.04 3.59
C VAL A 216 5.74 2.72 5.07
N LEU A 217 6.91 2.50 5.71
CA LEU A 217 6.98 2.21 7.14
C LEU A 217 6.50 3.40 7.99
N HIS A 218 7.04 4.59 7.75
CA HIS A 218 6.67 5.79 8.51
C HIS A 218 5.19 6.12 8.37
N PHE A 219 4.66 6.05 7.15
CA PHE A 219 3.24 6.31 6.93
C PHE A 219 2.36 5.34 7.71
N ASN A 220 2.65 4.03 7.66
CA ASN A 220 1.77 3.03 8.28
C ASN A 220 1.70 3.11 9.81
N ARG A 221 2.64 3.77 10.48
CA ARG A 221 2.55 4.07 11.92
C ARG A 221 1.32 4.90 12.24
N PHE A 222 0.98 5.84 11.37
CA PHE A 222 -0.15 6.75 11.58
C PHE A 222 -1.52 6.06 11.46
N PRO A 223 -1.88 5.35 10.36
CA PRO A 223 -3.14 4.62 10.27
C PRO A 223 -3.30 3.55 11.37
N VAL A 224 -2.22 2.86 11.76
CA VAL A 224 -2.27 1.85 12.83
C VAL A 224 -2.57 2.50 14.18
N LEU A 225 -1.94 3.64 14.50
CA LEU A 225 -2.28 4.41 15.70
C LEU A 225 -3.74 4.85 15.67
N ASN A 226 -4.20 5.39 14.54
CA ASN A 226 -5.59 5.84 14.37
C ASN A 226 -6.59 4.71 14.63
N THR A 227 -6.38 3.55 14.01
CA THR A 227 -7.26 2.38 14.23
C THR A 227 -7.21 1.87 15.67
N ALA A 228 -6.04 1.93 16.32
CA ALA A 228 -5.91 1.54 17.72
C ALA A 228 -6.71 2.47 18.65
N VAL A 229 -6.70 3.79 18.40
CA VAL A 229 -7.53 4.76 19.12
C VAL A 229 -9.01 4.52 18.86
N ALA A 230 -9.40 4.36 17.58
CA ALA A 230 -10.80 4.14 17.21
C ALA A 230 -11.38 2.88 17.87
N ARG A 231 -10.62 1.80 17.92
CA ARG A 231 -11.02 0.54 18.59
C ARG A 231 -11.14 0.69 20.10
N ARG A 232 -10.15 1.33 20.75
CA ARG A 232 -10.09 1.41 22.21
C ARG A 232 -11.06 2.44 22.80
N VAL A 233 -11.29 3.54 22.11
CA VAL A 233 -12.12 4.65 22.59
C VAL A 233 -13.55 4.53 22.10
N GLY A 234 -13.75 4.16 20.84
CA GLY A 234 -15.06 4.10 20.20
C GLY A 234 -15.59 2.69 19.95
N ALA A 235 -14.88 1.65 20.40
CA ALA A 235 -15.21 0.23 20.09
C ALA A 235 -15.42 -0.03 18.58
N ALA A 236 -14.90 0.85 17.69
CA ALA A 236 -15.06 0.74 16.26
C ALA A 236 -14.23 -0.44 15.71
N MET A 237 -14.89 -1.42 15.10
CA MET A 237 -14.22 -2.58 14.48
C MET A 237 -13.60 -2.17 13.14
N THR A 238 -12.55 -1.33 13.21
CA THR A 238 -11.85 -0.79 12.05
C THR A 238 -10.43 -1.32 11.93
N GLY A 239 -9.95 -1.49 10.69
CA GLY A 239 -8.58 -1.85 10.37
C GLY A 239 -8.07 -1.02 9.19
N SER A 240 -6.74 -0.90 9.06
CA SER A 240 -6.11 -0.17 7.96
C SER A 240 -5.22 -1.07 7.11
N TYR A 241 -5.31 -0.87 5.81
CA TYR A 241 -4.35 -1.39 4.83
C TYR A 241 -3.72 -0.19 4.12
N VAL A 242 -2.56 0.23 4.60
CA VAL A 242 -1.91 1.46 4.17
C VAL A 242 -2.85 2.65 4.40
N ASP A 243 -3.42 3.22 3.35
CA ASP A 243 -4.32 4.38 3.32
C ASP A 243 -5.81 4.02 3.31
N ASP A 244 -6.14 2.75 3.08
CA ASP A 244 -7.51 2.24 3.10
C ASP A 244 -7.94 1.86 4.53
N PHE A 245 -9.01 2.45 5.05
CA PHE A 245 -9.67 2.03 6.28
C PHE A 245 -10.90 1.18 5.97
N ASN A 246 -11.05 0.08 6.68
CA ASN A 246 -12.17 -0.83 6.51
C ASN A 246 -12.80 -1.08 7.87
N THR A 247 -14.09 -0.76 8.00
CA THR A 247 -14.83 -0.79 9.27
C THR A 247 -16.01 -1.74 9.14
N ALA A 248 -16.03 -2.78 9.99
CA ALA A 248 -17.22 -3.61 10.16
C ALA A 248 -18.13 -2.95 11.22
N ASP A 249 -19.43 -2.90 10.95
CA ASP A 249 -20.43 -2.33 11.84
C ASP A 249 -21.78 -3.00 11.58
N LEU A 250 -22.74 -2.78 12.47
CA LEU A 250 -24.12 -3.14 12.18
C LEU A 250 -24.70 -2.18 11.14
N THR A 251 -25.49 -2.72 10.20
CA THR A 251 -26.11 -1.88 9.15
C THR A 251 -27.03 -0.83 9.72
N VAL A 252 -27.74 -1.17 10.83
CA VAL A 252 -28.61 -0.23 11.56
C VAL A 252 -27.87 0.94 12.19
N ALA A 253 -26.59 0.77 12.49
CA ALA A 253 -25.76 1.84 13.05
C ALA A 253 -25.42 2.93 12.03
N ASN A 254 -25.80 2.73 10.77
CA ASN A 254 -25.70 3.69 9.66
C ASN A 254 -24.29 4.31 9.53
N GLY A 255 -23.25 3.49 9.71
CA GLY A 255 -21.84 3.90 9.58
C GLY A 255 -21.31 4.72 10.75
N SER A 256 -21.89 4.60 11.94
CA SER A 256 -21.44 5.34 13.12
C SER A 256 -19.98 5.06 13.48
N ALA A 257 -19.56 3.79 13.45
CA ALA A 257 -18.17 3.39 13.70
C ALA A 257 -17.22 3.92 12.60
N GLN A 258 -17.66 3.92 11.35
CA GLN A 258 -16.93 4.49 10.22
C GLN A 258 -16.73 6.01 10.38
N SER A 259 -17.81 6.73 10.74
CA SER A 259 -17.77 8.16 11.03
C SER A 259 -16.87 8.49 12.21
N PHE A 260 -16.91 7.67 13.27
CA PHE A 260 -16.05 7.82 14.45
C PHE A 260 -14.57 7.68 14.06
N ASN A 261 -14.21 6.66 13.28
CA ASN A 261 -12.85 6.49 12.78
C ASN A 261 -12.37 7.70 11.97
N GLY A 262 -13.24 8.26 11.11
CA GLY A 262 -12.96 9.49 10.36
C GLY A 262 -12.72 10.70 11.25
N HIS A 263 -13.50 10.86 12.33
CA HIS A 263 -13.28 11.93 13.32
C HIS A 263 -11.96 11.78 14.06
N VAL A 264 -11.59 10.57 14.49
CA VAL A 264 -10.28 10.29 15.12
C VAL A 264 -9.15 10.65 14.16
N LEU A 265 -9.28 10.28 12.89
CA LEU A 265 -8.30 10.61 11.85
C LEU A 265 -8.15 12.13 11.68
N SER A 266 -9.27 12.85 11.61
CA SER A 266 -9.29 14.31 11.47
C SER A 266 -8.66 15.02 12.68
N LEU A 267 -8.92 14.54 13.89
CA LEU A 267 -8.31 15.07 15.12
C LEU A 267 -6.79 14.87 15.14
N ASN A 268 -6.31 13.81 14.49
CA ASN A 268 -4.89 13.51 14.30
C ASN A 268 -4.28 14.23 13.08
N GLY A 269 -5.01 15.10 12.40
CA GLY A 269 -4.54 15.86 11.25
C GLY A 269 -4.60 15.14 9.91
N GLY A 270 -5.22 13.97 9.84
CA GLY A 270 -5.45 13.23 8.59
C GLY A 270 -6.77 13.61 7.92
N ALA A 271 -6.87 13.41 6.61
CA ALA A 271 -8.07 13.67 5.84
C ALA A 271 -8.45 12.48 4.96
N LEU A 272 -9.75 12.15 4.95
CA LEU A 272 -10.35 11.16 4.05
C LEU A 272 -10.77 11.82 2.75
N GLY A 273 -10.78 11.04 1.66
CA GLY A 273 -11.32 11.44 0.37
C GLY A 273 -12.84 11.24 0.33
N PRO A 274 -13.66 12.30 0.32
CA PRO A 274 -15.12 12.16 0.37
C PRO A 274 -15.68 11.42 -0.85
N ASP A 275 -15.05 11.52 -1.99
CA ASP A 275 -15.37 10.82 -3.24
C ASP A 275 -15.05 9.31 -3.22
N LYS A 276 -14.27 8.87 -2.26
CA LYS A 276 -13.87 7.48 -2.06
C LYS A 276 -14.60 6.79 -0.91
N HIS A 277 -15.43 7.53 -0.19
CA HIS A 277 -16.25 6.98 0.87
C HIS A 277 -17.24 5.94 0.35
N LYS A 278 -17.22 4.75 0.92
CA LYS A 278 -18.17 3.68 0.65
C LYS A 278 -18.91 3.36 1.95
N PRO A 279 -20.21 3.66 2.02
CA PRO A 279 -20.99 3.45 3.24
C PRO A 279 -21.06 1.96 3.61
N THR A 280 -21.30 1.70 4.89
CA THR A 280 -21.47 0.35 5.43
C THR A 280 -22.61 -0.37 4.73
N ARG A 281 -22.31 -1.56 4.16
CA ARG A 281 -23.24 -2.44 3.44
C ARG A 281 -22.87 -3.90 3.67
N THR A 282 -23.84 -4.80 3.57
CA THR A 282 -23.64 -6.25 3.62
C THR A 282 -22.76 -6.81 2.52
N GLN A 283 -22.73 -6.13 1.37
CA GLN A 283 -21.85 -6.41 0.25
C GLN A 283 -20.97 -5.21 -0.05
N GLN A 284 -19.65 -5.42 -0.08
CA GLN A 284 -18.70 -4.35 -0.38
C GLN A 284 -17.48 -4.89 -1.11
N VAL A 285 -16.81 -4.03 -1.87
CA VAL A 285 -15.48 -4.32 -2.42
C VAL A 285 -14.42 -3.75 -1.48
N VAL A 286 -13.70 -4.64 -0.80
CA VAL A 286 -12.62 -4.36 0.13
C VAL A 286 -11.31 -4.86 -0.46
N LEU A 287 -10.32 -3.99 -0.60
CA LEU A 287 -8.98 -4.35 -1.12
C LEU A 287 -9.03 -5.17 -2.43
N GLY A 288 -9.98 -4.89 -3.31
CA GLY A 288 -10.11 -5.62 -4.59
C GLY A 288 -10.79 -6.99 -4.50
N VAL A 289 -11.42 -7.29 -3.37
CA VAL A 289 -12.17 -8.53 -3.12
C VAL A 289 -13.62 -8.17 -2.82
N HIS A 290 -14.57 -8.86 -3.41
CA HIS A 290 -15.97 -8.79 -3.01
C HIS A 290 -16.14 -9.53 -1.68
N VAL A 291 -16.63 -8.81 -0.67
CA VAL A 291 -16.96 -9.34 0.65
C VAL A 291 -18.47 -9.33 0.77
N ARG A 292 -19.06 -10.50 1.13
CA ARG A 292 -20.50 -10.63 1.35
C ARG A 292 -20.74 -11.19 2.75
N LEU A 293 -21.54 -10.48 3.53
CA LEU A 293 -21.87 -10.80 4.93
C LEU A 293 -23.34 -11.26 5.10
N GLU A 294 -24.10 -11.36 4.04
CA GLU A 294 -25.53 -11.66 4.04
C GLU A 294 -25.86 -13.02 4.67
N ARG A 295 -24.96 -13.99 4.51
CA ARG A 295 -25.13 -15.35 5.04
C ARG A 295 -24.45 -15.58 6.40
N LEU A 296 -24.03 -14.46 7.05
CA LEU A 296 -23.29 -14.56 8.31
C LEU A 296 -24.18 -15.06 9.47
N LEU A 297 -25.43 -14.57 9.55
CA LEU A 297 -26.34 -14.92 10.64
C LEU A 297 -26.94 -16.31 10.47
N ASP A 298 -27.44 -16.62 9.30
CA ASP A 298 -28.19 -17.85 9.03
C ASP A 298 -27.30 -19.07 8.77
N GLU A 299 -26.16 -18.87 8.09
CA GLU A 299 -25.27 -19.96 7.73
C GLU A 299 -23.88 -19.88 8.40
N GLY A 300 -23.61 -18.82 9.16
CA GLY A 300 -22.31 -18.57 9.74
C GLY A 300 -21.22 -18.37 8.67
N MET A 301 -21.55 -17.82 7.48
CA MET A 301 -20.64 -17.75 6.35
C MET A 301 -20.33 -16.31 5.96
N VAL A 302 -19.05 -16.04 5.73
CA VAL A 302 -18.55 -14.83 5.07
C VAL A 302 -17.92 -15.23 3.75
N GLU A 303 -18.37 -14.61 2.67
CA GLU A 303 -17.88 -14.93 1.33
C GLU A 303 -16.84 -13.91 0.87
N PHE A 304 -15.74 -14.40 0.30
CA PHE A 304 -14.68 -13.60 -0.30
C PHE A 304 -14.45 -14.05 -1.74
N GLU A 305 -14.63 -13.13 -2.68
CA GLU A 305 -14.48 -13.41 -4.10
C GLU A 305 -13.55 -12.36 -4.74
N PRO A 306 -12.41 -12.75 -5.33
CA PRO A 306 -11.59 -11.82 -6.08
C PRO A 306 -12.37 -11.18 -7.22
N ARG A 307 -12.09 -9.91 -7.54
CA ARG A 307 -12.73 -9.26 -8.69
C ARG A 307 -12.51 -10.07 -9.96
N ALA A 308 -13.56 -10.23 -10.77
CA ALA A 308 -13.49 -10.95 -12.04
C ALA A 308 -12.33 -10.46 -12.94
N GLY A 309 -12.11 -9.14 -13.01
CA GLY A 309 -10.99 -8.58 -13.76
C GLY A 309 -9.60 -9.05 -13.27
N THR A 310 -9.43 -9.30 -11.96
CA THR A 310 -8.18 -9.87 -11.44
C THR A 310 -8.01 -11.32 -11.85
N VAL A 311 -9.10 -12.09 -11.80
CA VAL A 311 -9.11 -13.51 -12.23
C VAL A 311 -8.81 -13.60 -13.73
N HIS A 312 -9.51 -12.86 -14.57
CA HIS A 312 -9.28 -12.82 -16.01
C HIS A 312 -7.83 -12.42 -16.34
N LYS A 313 -7.29 -11.40 -15.68
CA LYS A 313 -5.90 -10.97 -15.87
C LYS A 313 -4.89 -12.08 -15.56
N ILE A 314 -5.12 -12.88 -14.51
CA ILE A 314 -4.27 -14.03 -14.18
C ILE A 314 -4.37 -15.08 -15.30
N GLN A 315 -5.59 -15.42 -15.73
CA GLN A 315 -5.86 -16.39 -16.76
C GLN A 315 -5.25 -15.98 -18.12
N ASP A 316 -5.43 -14.72 -18.51
CA ASP A 316 -4.89 -14.17 -19.77
C ASP A 316 -3.37 -14.20 -19.78
N MET A 317 -2.73 -13.78 -18.68
CA MET A 317 -1.27 -13.81 -18.56
C MET A 317 -0.73 -15.26 -18.62
N ALA A 318 -1.36 -16.19 -17.91
CA ALA A 318 -0.97 -17.58 -17.91
C ALA A 318 -1.15 -18.21 -19.31
N SER A 319 -2.29 -17.96 -19.97
CA SER A 319 -2.58 -18.43 -21.32
C SER A 319 -1.58 -17.92 -22.34
N LEU A 320 -1.28 -16.62 -22.33
CA LEU A 320 -0.31 -16.01 -23.24
C LEU A 320 1.09 -16.62 -23.09
N MET A 321 1.54 -16.90 -21.86
CA MET A 321 2.84 -17.54 -21.61
C MET A 321 2.86 -18.99 -22.11
N LEU A 322 1.77 -19.73 -21.93
CA LEU A 322 1.62 -21.11 -22.42
C LEU A 322 1.63 -21.16 -23.94
N GLU A 323 0.91 -20.28 -24.62
CA GLU A 323 0.81 -20.20 -26.08
C GLU A 323 2.16 -19.83 -26.71
N ARG A 324 2.84 -18.85 -26.14
CA ARG A 324 4.14 -18.38 -26.60
C ARG A 324 5.28 -19.38 -26.28
N GLY A 325 5.10 -20.24 -25.30
CA GLY A 325 6.11 -21.18 -24.82
C GLY A 325 7.27 -20.51 -24.08
N THR A 326 7.15 -19.24 -23.72
CA THR A 326 8.19 -18.46 -23.01
C THR A 326 7.61 -17.62 -21.88
N CYS A 327 8.40 -17.48 -20.81
CA CYS A 327 8.07 -16.67 -19.65
C CYS A 327 9.34 -16.05 -19.07
N THR A 328 9.49 -14.75 -19.15
CA THR A 328 10.62 -14.02 -18.58
C THR A 328 10.53 -13.93 -17.06
N PRO A 329 11.65 -13.71 -16.33
CA PRO A 329 11.64 -13.47 -14.87
C PRO A 329 10.72 -12.31 -14.45
N ALA A 330 10.65 -11.25 -15.24
CA ALA A 330 9.78 -10.10 -14.97
C ALA A 330 8.29 -10.43 -15.11
N GLU A 331 7.91 -11.20 -16.14
CA GLU A 331 6.55 -11.70 -16.34
C GLU A 331 6.14 -12.67 -15.23
N ALA A 332 7.03 -13.59 -14.85
CA ALA A 332 6.81 -14.49 -13.73
C ALA A 332 6.61 -13.72 -12.42
N ALA A 333 7.41 -12.69 -12.16
CA ALA A 333 7.26 -11.83 -10.98
C ALA A 333 5.90 -11.13 -10.95
N LYS A 334 5.46 -10.58 -12.10
CA LYS A 334 4.17 -9.89 -12.23
C LYS A 334 2.99 -10.85 -12.02
N LEU A 335 2.97 -12.00 -12.72
CA LEU A 335 1.92 -13.00 -12.57
C LEU A 335 1.88 -13.56 -11.15
N ARG A 336 3.04 -13.89 -10.57
CA ARG A 336 3.15 -14.37 -9.20
C ARG A 336 2.59 -13.37 -8.19
N GLY A 337 2.92 -12.10 -8.33
CA GLY A 337 2.41 -11.03 -7.46
C GLY A 337 0.88 -10.94 -7.50
N THR A 338 0.30 -10.91 -8.70
CA THR A 338 -1.15 -10.85 -8.90
C THR A 338 -1.86 -12.10 -8.37
N ALA A 339 -1.34 -13.29 -8.69
CA ALA A 339 -1.92 -14.56 -8.23
C ALA A 339 -1.74 -14.77 -6.72
N ALA A 340 -0.61 -14.35 -6.13
CA ALA A 340 -0.40 -14.40 -4.69
C ALA A 340 -1.36 -13.48 -3.93
N TRP A 341 -1.67 -12.30 -4.48
CA TRP A 341 -2.67 -11.41 -3.92
C TRP A 341 -4.06 -12.05 -3.94
N ALA A 342 -4.50 -12.56 -5.08
CA ALA A 342 -5.79 -13.24 -5.20
C ALA A 342 -5.89 -14.46 -4.26
N ALA A 343 -4.87 -15.32 -4.22
CA ALA A 343 -4.82 -16.48 -3.35
C ALA A 343 -4.69 -16.14 -1.85
N GLY A 344 -4.06 -15.03 -1.51
CA GLY A 344 -3.93 -14.55 -0.12
C GLY A 344 -5.25 -14.06 0.45
N ASN A 345 -6.13 -13.56 -0.40
CA ASN A 345 -7.44 -13.04 -0.04
C ASN A 345 -8.57 -14.09 -0.12
N THR A 346 -8.25 -15.31 -0.55
CA THR A 346 -9.14 -16.47 -0.49
C THR A 346 -8.57 -17.45 0.54
N PHE A 347 -9.35 -17.81 1.54
CA PHE A 347 -8.91 -18.70 2.62
C PHE A 347 -8.61 -20.11 2.09
N GLY A 348 -7.41 -20.33 1.62
CA GLY A 348 -7.00 -21.63 1.11
C GLY A 348 -5.56 -21.64 0.62
N ARG A 349 -4.95 -22.82 0.70
CA ARG A 349 -3.60 -23.03 0.17
C ARG A 349 -3.61 -23.42 -1.32
N ALA A 350 -4.78 -23.76 -1.87
CA ALA A 350 -4.91 -24.24 -3.24
C ALA A 350 -4.34 -23.25 -4.26
N GLY A 351 -4.69 -21.98 -4.18
CA GLY A 351 -4.16 -20.95 -5.06
C GLY A 351 -2.64 -20.73 -5.02
N ARG A 352 -1.94 -21.36 -4.06
CA ARG A 352 -0.48 -21.27 -3.95
C ARG A 352 0.26 -22.33 -4.76
N LEU A 353 -0.41 -23.35 -5.27
CA LEU A 353 0.22 -24.45 -6.01
C LEU A 353 0.99 -23.97 -7.25
N GLY A 354 0.41 -23.05 -8.02
CA GLY A 354 1.09 -22.46 -9.19
C GLY A 354 2.19 -21.45 -8.86
N LEU A 355 2.30 -20.98 -7.59
CA LEU A 355 3.21 -19.87 -7.26
C LEU A 355 4.67 -20.29 -7.11
N LYS A 356 4.95 -21.57 -6.83
CA LYS A 356 6.33 -22.06 -6.63
C LYS A 356 7.13 -21.95 -7.93
N SER A 357 6.64 -22.54 -9.01
CA SER A 357 7.31 -22.53 -10.31
C SER A 357 7.50 -21.11 -10.87
N LEU A 358 6.54 -20.21 -10.62
CA LEU A 358 6.70 -18.79 -10.94
C LEU A 358 7.77 -18.11 -10.08
N LYS A 359 7.90 -18.49 -8.79
CA LYS A 359 8.98 -18.00 -7.94
C LYS A 359 10.34 -18.44 -8.45
N ASP A 360 10.48 -19.71 -8.81
CA ASP A 360 11.73 -20.27 -9.32
C ASP A 360 12.13 -19.56 -10.63
N ARG A 361 11.18 -19.34 -11.54
CA ARG A 361 11.39 -18.53 -12.75
C ARG A 361 11.79 -17.09 -12.46
N GLN A 362 11.17 -16.42 -11.50
CA GLN A 362 11.45 -15.03 -11.14
C GLN A 362 12.90 -14.83 -10.70
N TYR A 363 13.50 -15.82 -10.02
CA TYR A 363 14.85 -15.75 -9.44
C TYR A 363 15.89 -16.57 -10.20
N GLN A 364 15.58 -17.06 -11.39
CA GLN A 364 16.56 -17.77 -12.21
C GLN A 364 17.73 -16.87 -12.62
N ALA A 365 18.89 -17.48 -12.94
CA ALA A 365 20.05 -16.76 -13.43
C ALA A 365 19.77 -16.09 -14.80
N GLN A 366 20.46 -14.99 -15.09
CA GLN A 366 20.26 -14.23 -16.34
C GLN A 366 20.63 -15.01 -17.61
N ASP A 367 21.51 -16.00 -17.48
CA ASP A 367 22.02 -16.82 -18.60
C ASP A 367 21.10 -18.03 -18.93
N GLU A 368 20.02 -18.22 -18.16
CA GLU A 368 19.07 -19.31 -18.42
C GLU A 368 18.04 -18.91 -19.48
N THR A 369 17.52 -19.93 -20.19
CA THR A 369 16.51 -19.71 -21.23
C THR A 369 15.17 -19.25 -20.60
N ASN A 370 14.40 -18.49 -21.36
CA ASN A 370 13.04 -18.09 -20.96
C ASN A 370 11.97 -19.12 -21.36
N GLU A 371 12.35 -20.30 -21.85
CA GLU A 371 11.42 -21.35 -22.23
C GLU A 371 10.59 -21.83 -21.03
N VAL A 372 9.32 -22.15 -21.29
CA VAL A 372 8.42 -22.69 -20.27
C VAL A 372 8.78 -24.14 -19.99
N THR A 373 9.41 -24.40 -18.84
CA THR A 373 9.71 -25.74 -18.34
C THR A 373 8.44 -26.49 -17.97
N GLU A 374 8.51 -27.82 -17.80
CA GLU A 374 7.35 -28.66 -17.48
C GLU A 374 6.71 -28.26 -16.13
N ASP A 375 7.53 -27.95 -15.09
CA ASP A 375 7.04 -27.46 -13.80
C ASP A 375 6.33 -26.12 -13.93
N LEU A 376 6.89 -25.19 -14.72
CA LEU A 376 6.27 -23.90 -14.96
C LEU A 376 4.99 -24.05 -15.79
N ARG A 377 4.96 -24.95 -16.77
CA ARG A 377 3.77 -25.28 -17.55
C ARG A 377 2.63 -25.76 -16.66
N SER A 378 2.92 -26.71 -15.77
CA SER A 378 1.94 -27.22 -14.80
C SER A 378 1.40 -26.10 -13.88
N GLY A 379 2.29 -25.23 -13.40
CA GLY A 379 1.88 -24.05 -12.60
C GLY A 379 1.01 -23.07 -13.38
N LEU A 380 1.35 -22.76 -14.64
CA LEU A 380 0.56 -21.87 -15.50
C LEU A 380 -0.80 -22.48 -15.87
N GLN A 381 -0.85 -23.80 -16.14
CA GLN A 381 -2.12 -24.51 -16.40
C GLN A 381 -3.05 -24.49 -15.18
N PHE A 382 -2.49 -24.57 -13.98
CA PHE A 382 -3.26 -24.45 -12.73
C PHE A 382 -3.87 -23.05 -12.54
N LEU A 383 -3.20 -22.01 -13.02
CA LEU A 383 -3.66 -20.61 -12.91
C LEU A 383 -4.59 -20.17 -14.04
N ARG A 384 -4.72 -20.96 -15.09
CA ARG A 384 -5.62 -20.77 -16.23
C ARG A 384 -7.05 -21.24 -15.90
#